data_87c4cc74e9d6678c1de2f664d5ce3782
#
_entry.id   87c4cc74e9d6678c1de2f664d5ce3782
#
_cell.length_a   1.000
_cell.length_b   1.000
_cell.length_c   1.000
_cell.angle_alpha   90.00
_cell.angle_beta   90.00
_cell.angle_gamma   90.00
#
_symmetry.space_group_name_H-M   'P 1'
#
loop_
_entity.id
_entity.type
_entity.pdbx_description
1 polymer ?
#
loop_
_entity_poly.entity_id
_entity_poly.type
_entity_poly.pdbx_seq_one_letter_code
_entity_poly.pdbx_strand_id
1 'polypeptide(L)'
;MKVMRVCGNSVAMMLMVAYLLLGSLQMQAQTHAEWEKLKGDVTLYMTNDMGRNGYYDQKPIAELMGEMAGVVDPECVLAVGDIHHFNGVASLQDPLWMTNYELIYSHPDLMLDWFSVCGNHEYRGNTQAFMDYGKVSRRWMMPAKYYTKVFNHGNTTIRIVFLDTTPLIDSYRENSAVYPDACKQDMQAQLSWLDETLKNAKEDWVVVVGHHPIYAETSKKENERIDMQKRLLPILHKYNNVAIYACGHIHNFQHIQKKGDNIDYVVNSSSSLARPVKPIDGTVFCSSADGFSVFTADKTQLRMSMIDKDGNIIHTISKVKR
;
A
#
# COMPACT_ATOMS: atom_id res chain seq x y z
N MET A 1 -22.42 37.53 51.26
CA MET A 1 -22.43 37.69 49.81
C MET A 1 -21.23 37.00 49.14
N LYS A 2 -21.12 35.67 49.20
CA LYS A 2 -19.99 34.94 48.61
C LYS A 2 -20.36 33.60 47.94
N VAL A 3 -21.66 33.26 47.83
CA VAL A 3 -22.12 31.95 47.33
C VAL A 3 -22.50 31.94 45.84
N MET A 4 -22.69 33.08 45.20
CA MET A 4 -23.23 33.14 43.82
C MET A 4 -22.17 33.12 42.68
N ARG A 5 -20.86 33.21 42.98
CA ARG A 5 -19.83 33.21 41.91
C ARG A 5 -19.34 31.80 41.48
N VAL A 6 -19.58 30.77 42.30
CA VAL A 6 -19.11 29.40 42.00
C VAL A 6 -20.00 28.69 40.97
N CYS A 7 -21.30 28.94 40.96
CA CYS A 7 -22.22 28.29 40.01
C CYS A 7 -22.05 28.78 38.56
N GLY A 8 -21.71 30.05 38.33
CA GLY A 8 -21.55 30.59 36.97
C GLY A 8 -20.40 29.98 36.20
N ASN A 9 -19.27 29.73 36.88
CA ASN A 9 -18.07 29.13 36.24
C ASN A 9 -18.30 27.65 35.87
N SER A 10 -19.06 26.90 36.65
CA SER A 10 -19.38 25.50 36.38
C SER A 10 -20.31 25.35 35.17
N VAL A 11 -21.30 26.20 35.02
CA VAL A 11 -22.23 26.20 33.88
C VAL A 11 -21.49 26.59 32.57
N ALA A 12 -20.66 27.63 32.63
CA ALA A 12 -19.85 28.05 31.47
C ALA A 12 -18.86 26.94 31.03
N MET A 13 -18.23 26.25 31.98
CA MET A 13 -17.33 25.11 31.68
C MET A 13 -18.08 23.92 31.09
N MET A 14 -19.27 23.58 31.58
CA MET A 14 -20.15 22.55 31.01
C MET A 14 -20.57 22.87 29.57
N LEU A 15 -20.97 24.12 29.29
CA LEU A 15 -21.34 24.58 27.96
C LEU A 15 -20.15 24.53 27.00
N MET A 16 -18.95 24.90 27.45
CA MET A 16 -17.73 24.82 26.64
C MET A 16 -17.35 23.38 26.33
N VAL A 17 -17.43 22.46 27.31
CA VAL A 17 -17.22 21.03 27.08
C VAL A 17 -18.26 20.45 26.13
N ALA A 18 -19.54 20.79 26.28
CA ALA A 18 -20.60 20.35 25.37
C ALA A 18 -20.39 20.87 23.95
N TYR A 19 -19.95 22.13 23.78
CA TYR A 19 -19.62 22.70 22.46
C TYR A 19 -18.42 22.00 21.81
N LEU A 20 -17.36 21.70 22.57
CA LEU A 20 -16.19 20.95 22.09
C LEU A 20 -16.56 19.51 21.68
N LEU A 21 -17.41 18.83 22.45
CA LEU A 21 -17.91 17.49 22.15
C LEU A 21 -18.79 17.50 20.89
N LEU A 22 -19.68 18.47 20.74
CA LEU A 22 -20.51 18.61 19.53
C LEU A 22 -19.65 18.92 18.29
N GLY A 23 -18.63 19.78 18.44
CA GLY A 23 -17.70 20.09 17.36
C GLY A 23 -16.88 18.86 16.94
N SER A 24 -16.40 18.05 17.89
CA SER A 24 -15.68 16.81 17.59
C SER A 24 -16.55 15.75 16.91
N LEU A 25 -17.80 15.59 17.35
CA LEU A 25 -18.78 14.68 16.73
C LEU A 25 -19.12 15.10 15.30
N GLN A 26 -19.28 16.41 15.04
CA GLN A 26 -19.51 16.91 13.69
C GLN A 26 -18.31 16.67 12.76
N MET A 27 -17.09 16.90 13.25
CA MET A 27 -15.87 16.68 12.49
C MET A 27 -15.70 15.19 12.17
N GLN A 28 -15.94 14.29 13.12
CA GLN A 28 -15.89 12.84 12.91
C GLN A 28 -16.96 12.39 11.91
N ALA A 29 -18.18 12.88 11.99
CA ALA A 29 -19.25 12.56 11.05
C ALA A 29 -18.91 13.03 9.63
N GLN A 30 -18.28 14.19 9.47
CA GLN A 30 -17.83 14.70 8.18
C GLN A 30 -16.70 13.85 7.60
N THR A 31 -15.75 13.43 8.41
CA THR A 31 -14.65 12.53 8.02
C THR A 31 -15.19 11.19 7.55
N HIS A 32 -16.13 10.58 8.28
CA HIS A 32 -16.76 9.32 7.88
C HIS A 32 -17.52 9.46 6.55
N ALA A 33 -18.22 10.56 6.32
CA ALA A 33 -18.92 10.81 5.05
C ALA A 33 -17.96 10.95 3.85
N GLU A 34 -16.74 11.46 4.06
CA GLU A 34 -15.71 11.48 3.02
C GLU A 34 -15.16 10.06 2.76
N TRP A 35 -14.95 9.26 3.80
CA TRP A 35 -14.49 7.88 3.65
C TRP A 35 -15.52 6.99 2.93
N GLU A 36 -16.82 7.19 3.17
CA GLU A 36 -17.88 6.45 2.45
C GLU A 36 -17.79 6.60 0.93
N LYS A 37 -17.25 7.72 0.42
CA LYS A 37 -17.02 7.92 -1.01
C LYS A 37 -15.94 6.99 -1.59
N LEU A 38 -15.15 6.34 -0.74
CA LEU A 38 -14.14 5.36 -1.12
C LEU A 38 -14.71 3.95 -1.34
N LYS A 39 -15.99 3.70 -1.05
CA LYS A 39 -16.64 2.43 -1.37
C LYS A 39 -16.84 2.28 -2.87
N GLY A 40 -16.74 1.04 -3.33
CA GLY A 40 -17.05 0.63 -4.71
C GLY A 40 -17.56 -0.79 -4.74
N ASP A 41 -17.73 -1.35 -5.93
CA ASP A 41 -18.03 -2.77 -6.07
C ASP A 41 -16.90 -3.61 -5.48
N VAL A 42 -15.65 -3.21 -5.75
CA VAL A 42 -14.45 -3.79 -5.13
C VAL A 42 -13.68 -2.69 -4.43
N THR A 43 -13.36 -2.87 -3.16
CA THR A 43 -12.54 -1.96 -2.37
C THR A 43 -11.37 -2.73 -1.77
N LEU A 44 -10.13 -2.26 -1.99
CA LEU A 44 -8.90 -2.90 -1.52
C LEU A 44 -8.00 -1.86 -0.83
N TYR A 45 -7.35 -2.24 0.27
CA TYR A 45 -6.30 -1.43 0.87
C TYR A 45 -4.94 -1.76 0.24
N MET A 46 -4.02 -0.79 0.22
CA MET A 46 -2.62 -0.98 -0.11
C MET A 46 -1.73 -0.33 0.94
N THR A 47 -0.82 -1.10 1.51
CA THR A 47 0.18 -0.68 2.50
C THR A 47 1.56 -1.26 2.18
N ASN A 48 2.63 -0.63 2.62
CA ASN A 48 4.02 -1.06 2.41
C ASN A 48 4.97 -0.36 3.38
N ASP A 49 6.21 -0.83 3.45
CA ASP A 49 7.30 -0.22 4.24
C ASP A 49 6.89 0.04 5.70
N MET A 50 6.09 -0.86 6.26
CA MET A 50 5.35 -0.62 7.48
C MET A 50 6.10 -1.05 8.75
N GLY A 51 6.98 -2.05 8.65
CA GLY A 51 7.59 -2.70 9.82
C GLY A 51 8.59 -1.84 10.59
N ARG A 52 8.18 -1.30 11.73
CA ARG A 52 9.01 -0.49 12.63
C ARG A 52 8.81 -0.85 14.11
N ASN A 53 8.34 -2.08 14.42
CA ASN A 53 8.05 -2.54 15.77
C ASN A 53 7.10 -1.60 16.54
N GLY A 54 6.14 -0.99 15.82
CA GLY A 54 5.17 -0.05 16.38
C GLY A 54 5.70 1.35 16.63
N TYR A 55 6.96 1.66 16.22
CA TYR A 55 7.52 3.02 16.31
C TYR A 55 7.10 3.89 15.13
N TYR A 56 7.38 5.17 15.23
CA TYR A 56 6.94 6.23 14.31
C TYR A 56 5.41 6.22 14.19
N ASP A 57 4.90 6.44 13.01
CA ASP A 57 3.45 6.50 12.76
C ASP A 57 2.83 5.11 12.42
N GLN A 58 3.55 3.99 12.63
CA GLN A 58 3.04 2.66 12.31
C GLN A 58 1.75 2.32 13.07
N LYS A 59 1.70 2.53 14.40
CA LYS A 59 0.50 2.26 15.21
C LYS A 59 -0.66 3.19 14.88
N PRO A 60 -0.47 4.53 14.84
CA PRO A 60 -1.54 5.45 14.43
C PRO A 60 -2.13 5.12 13.06
N ILE A 61 -1.30 4.79 12.07
CA ILE A 61 -1.78 4.42 10.73
C ILE A 61 -2.53 3.08 10.76
N ALA A 62 -2.06 2.09 11.51
CA ALA A 62 -2.75 0.81 11.66
C ALA A 62 -4.13 0.96 12.31
N GLU A 63 -4.25 1.82 13.34
CA GLU A 63 -5.53 2.15 13.99
C GLU A 63 -6.48 2.84 13.00
N LEU A 64 -5.98 3.86 12.30
CA LEU A 64 -6.75 4.56 11.25
C LEU A 64 -7.23 3.59 10.16
N MET A 65 -6.36 2.67 9.70
CA MET A 65 -6.75 1.64 8.72
C MET A 65 -7.92 0.80 9.26
N GLY A 66 -7.88 0.44 10.55
CA GLY A 66 -8.96 -0.31 11.21
C GLY A 66 -10.27 0.49 11.31
N GLU A 67 -10.20 1.73 11.79
CA GLU A 67 -11.37 2.62 11.88
C GLU A 67 -12.01 2.86 10.50
N MET A 68 -11.19 3.14 9.49
CA MET A 68 -11.66 3.31 8.12
C MET A 68 -12.24 2.02 7.54
N ALA A 69 -11.70 0.84 7.88
CA ALA A 69 -12.20 -0.43 7.37
C ALA A 69 -13.65 -0.68 7.76
N GLY A 70 -14.06 -0.28 8.97
CA GLY A 70 -15.46 -0.32 9.41
C GLY A 70 -16.41 0.56 8.59
N VAL A 71 -15.87 1.56 7.87
CA VAL A 71 -16.64 2.46 7.00
C VAL A 71 -16.57 2.00 5.54
N VAL A 72 -15.35 1.75 5.00
CA VAL A 72 -15.15 1.52 3.55
C VAL A 72 -15.28 0.05 3.14
N ASP A 73 -15.26 -0.87 4.12
CA ASP A 73 -15.47 -2.32 3.94
C ASP A 73 -14.53 -2.94 2.88
N PRO A 74 -13.20 -2.90 3.10
CA PRO A 74 -12.25 -3.45 2.13
C PRO A 74 -12.28 -4.98 2.11
N GLU A 75 -12.18 -5.59 0.92
CA GLU A 75 -12.14 -7.05 0.76
C GLU A 75 -10.81 -7.65 1.24
N CYS A 76 -9.72 -6.90 1.12
CA CYS A 76 -8.38 -7.35 1.52
C CYS A 76 -7.40 -6.19 1.67
N VAL A 77 -6.19 -6.52 2.15
CA VAL A 77 -5.04 -5.63 2.18
C VAL A 77 -3.95 -6.15 1.23
N LEU A 78 -3.45 -5.27 0.35
CA LEU A 78 -2.27 -5.50 -0.48
C LEU A 78 -1.05 -4.99 0.30
N ALA A 79 -0.23 -5.92 0.82
CA ALA A 79 0.98 -5.61 1.59
C ALA A 79 2.21 -5.67 0.68
N VAL A 80 2.63 -4.52 0.14
CA VAL A 80 3.53 -4.45 -1.01
C VAL A 80 5.00 -4.28 -0.59
N GLY A 81 5.48 -5.22 0.23
CA GLY A 81 6.89 -5.36 0.61
C GLY A 81 7.37 -4.47 1.76
N ASP A 82 8.55 -4.82 2.27
CA ASP A 82 9.19 -4.19 3.43
C ASP A 82 8.29 -4.17 4.67
N ILE A 83 7.69 -5.33 4.95
CA ILE A 83 6.82 -5.57 6.11
C ILE A 83 7.65 -5.68 7.39
N HIS A 84 8.93 -6.05 7.26
CA HIS A 84 9.85 -6.23 8.37
C HIS A 84 11.19 -5.51 8.12
N HIS A 85 11.34 -4.31 8.67
CA HIS A 85 12.63 -3.65 8.72
C HIS A 85 13.43 -4.10 9.97
N PHE A 86 14.78 -4.28 9.90
CA PHE A 86 15.62 -4.00 8.73
C PHE A 86 16.05 -5.25 7.96
N ASN A 87 15.92 -6.44 8.51
CA ASN A 87 16.53 -7.67 7.99
C ASN A 87 15.51 -8.75 7.57
N GLY A 88 14.23 -8.41 7.49
CA GLY A 88 13.19 -9.41 7.29
C GLY A 88 13.08 -10.36 8.50
N VAL A 89 12.33 -11.44 8.36
CA VAL A 89 12.16 -12.48 9.39
C VAL A 89 13.17 -13.61 9.21
N ALA A 90 13.58 -14.24 10.30
CA ALA A 90 14.46 -15.40 10.28
C ALA A 90 13.69 -16.74 10.16
N SER A 91 12.46 -16.79 10.69
CA SER A 91 11.64 -18.01 10.73
C SER A 91 10.16 -17.68 10.85
N LEU A 92 9.30 -18.72 10.83
CA LEU A 92 7.86 -18.60 11.11
C LEU A 92 7.57 -18.16 12.56
N GLN A 93 8.50 -18.36 13.49
CA GLN A 93 8.40 -18.01 14.91
C GLN A 93 9.15 -16.73 15.26
N ASP A 94 9.64 -15.98 14.25
CA ASP A 94 10.36 -14.74 14.50
C ASP A 94 9.45 -13.76 15.25
N PRO A 95 9.92 -13.13 16.37
CA PRO A 95 9.12 -12.14 17.11
C PRO A 95 8.69 -10.93 16.27
N LEU A 96 9.39 -10.63 15.18
CA LEU A 96 9.01 -9.55 14.26
C LEU A 96 7.60 -9.72 13.68
N TRP A 97 7.10 -10.93 13.53
CA TRP A 97 5.72 -11.17 13.12
C TRP A 97 4.73 -10.54 14.09
N MET A 98 4.99 -10.67 15.40
CA MET A 98 4.13 -10.09 16.41
C MET A 98 4.27 -8.56 16.47
N THR A 99 5.52 -8.06 16.47
CA THR A 99 5.80 -6.63 16.73
C THR A 99 5.63 -5.73 15.49
N ASN A 100 5.68 -6.28 14.28
CA ASN A 100 5.46 -5.54 13.04
C ASN A 100 4.10 -5.77 12.41
N TYR A 101 3.43 -6.89 12.70
CA TYR A 101 2.22 -7.28 11.98
C TYR A 101 1.06 -7.64 12.91
N GLU A 102 1.11 -8.75 13.65
CA GLU A 102 -0.06 -9.30 14.35
C GLU A 102 -0.62 -8.37 15.44
N LEU A 103 0.25 -7.80 16.27
CA LEU A 103 -0.16 -6.90 17.36
C LEU A 103 -0.40 -5.45 16.90
N ILE A 104 0.12 -5.08 15.75
CA ILE A 104 -0.06 -3.74 15.19
C ILE A 104 -1.38 -3.64 14.43
N TYR A 105 -1.60 -4.55 13.49
CA TYR A 105 -2.80 -4.58 12.64
C TYR A 105 -3.85 -5.53 13.24
N SER A 106 -4.17 -5.31 14.53
CA SER A 106 -5.04 -6.19 15.32
C SER A 106 -6.49 -5.70 15.42
N HIS A 107 -6.83 -4.58 14.77
CA HIS A 107 -8.20 -4.10 14.73
C HIS A 107 -9.13 -5.18 14.13
N PRO A 108 -10.35 -5.43 14.70
CA PRO A 108 -11.25 -6.46 14.20
C PRO A 108 -11.55 -6.37 12.70
N ASP A 109 -11.73 -5.16 12.18
CA ASP A 109 -12.05 -4.93 10.76
C ASP A 109 -10.83 -5.07 9.84
N LEU A 110 -9.62 -5.35 10.39
CA LEU A 110 -8.43 -5.73 9.65
C LEU A 110 -8.16 -7.25 9.67
N MET A 111 -9.09 -8.06 10.20
CA MET A 111 -9.03 -9.53 10.15
C MET A 111 -9.37 -10.07 8.75
N LEU A 112 -8.85 -9.41 7.73
CA LEU A 112 -9.00 -9.67 6.30
C LEU A 112 -7.82 -10.51 5.77
N ASP A 113 -7.93 -10.96 4.51
CA ASP A 113 -6.79 -11.52 3.78
C ASP A 113 -5.76 -10.43 3.45
N TRP A 114 -4.48 -10.69 3.73
CA TRP A 114 -3.35 -9.83 3.43
C TRP A 114 -2.50 -10.46 2.34
N PHE A 115 -2.64 -9.99 1.10
CA PHE A 115 -1.85 -10.45 -0.05
C PHE A 115 -0.52 -9.71 -0.10
N SER A 116 0.60 -10.45 0.01
CA SER A 116 1.92 -9.85 0.17
C SER A 116 2.89 -10.16 -0.96
N VAL A 117 3.90 -9.31 -1.12
CA VAL A 117 5.11 -9.55 -1.90
C VAL A 117 6.35 -9.22 -1.06
N CYS A 118 7.50 -9.78 -1.44
CA CYS A 118 8.76 -9.39 -0.81
C CYS A 118 9.20 -7.99 -1.26
N GLY A 119 9.68 -7.18 -0.30
CA GLY A 119 10.55 -6.05 -0.58
C GLY A 119 12.03 -6.43 -0.44
N ASN A 120 12.93 -5.46 -0.54
CA ASN A 120 14.35 -5.75 -0.40
C ASN A 120 14.76 -6.08 1.05
N HIS A 121 13.98 -5.66 2.04
CA HIS A 121 14.24 -6.01 3.43
C HIS A 121 13.89 -7.46 3.74
N GLU A 122 12.86 -8.05 3.13
CA GLU A 122 12.58 -9.49 3.24
C GLU A 122 13.71 -10.33 2.67
N TYR A 123 14.37 -9.84 1.61
CA TYR A 123 15.52 -10.52 0.99
C TYR A 123 16.80 -10.49 1.83
N ARG A 124 16.85 -9.72 2.90
CA ARG A 124 17.92 -9.77 3.92
C ARG A 124 17.67 -10.86 4.97
N GLY A 125 16.45 -11.37 5.05
CA GLY A 125 16.04 -12.44 5.94
C GLY A 125 15.77 -13.75 5.21
N ASN A 126 14.83 -14.52 5.73
CA ASN A 126 14.38 -15.78 5.19
C ASN A 126 13.10 -15.57 4.36
N THR A 127 13.26 -15.40 3.04
CA THR A 127 12.14 -15.16 2.13
C THR A 127 11.16 -16.34 2.07
N GLN A 128 11.62 -17.58 2.34
CA GLN A 128 10.74 -18.75 2.40
C GLN A 128 9.86 -18.71 3.65
N ALA A 129 10.43 -18.34 4.81
CA ALA A 129 9.65 -18.17 6.03
C ALA A 129 8.62 -17.04 5.88
N PHE A 130 8.98 -15.96 5.20
CA PHE A 130 8.06 -14.88 4.90
C PHE A 130 6.87 -15.34 4.05
N MET A 131 7.13 -16.10 2.99
CA MET A 131 6.09 -16.68 2.14
C MET A 131 5.23 -17.70 2.90
N ASP A 132 5.86 -18.55 3.69
CA ASP A 132 5.21 -19.66 4.41
C ASP A 132 4.41 -19.23 5.64
N TYR A 133 4.44 -17.96 6.03
CA TYR A 133 3.74 -17.48 7.25
C TYR A 133 2.22 -17.71 7.22
N GLY A 134 1.62 -17.88 6.05
CA GLY A 134 0.23 -18.36 5.91
C GLY A 134 -0.06 -19.70 6.57
N LYS A 135 0.97 -20.49 6.91
CA LYS A 135 0.83 -21.73 7.72
C LYS A 135 0.57 -21.44 9.21
N VAL A 136 0.85 -20.22 9.66
CA VAL A 136 0.70 -19.76 11.05
C VAL A 136 -0.47 -18.78 11.16
N SER A 137 -0.49 -17.75 10.32
CA SER A 137 -1.56 -16.74 10.29
C SER A 137 -2.48 -16.95 9.09
N ARG A 138 -3.76 -17.22 9.37
CA ARG A 138 -4.77 -17.42 8.30
C ARG A 138 -4.99 -16.17 7.42
N ARG A 139 -4.61 -14.98 7.92
CA ARG A 139 -4.72 -13.72 7.16
C ARG A 139 -3.64 -13.56 6.11
N TRP A 140 -2.49 -14.26 6.27
CA TRP A 140 -1.33 -14.06 5.40
C TRP A 140 -1.45 -14.87 4.13
N MET A 141 -1.50 -14.17 2.99
CA MET A 141 -1.68 -14.76 1.67
C MET A 141 -0.48 -14.44 0.77
N MET A 142 0.43 -15.38 0.62
CA MET A 142 1.55 -15.29 -0.32
C MET A 142 1.81 -16.67 -0.95
N PRO A 143 1.01 -17.05 -1.97
CA PRO A 143 1.08 -18.41 -2.54
C PRO A 143 2.35 -18.68 -3.34
N ALA A 144 3.03 -17.63 -3.81
CA ALA A 144 4.28 -17.70 -4.57
C ALA A 144 5.03 -16.38 -4.46
N LYS A 145 6.26 -16.29 -4.97
CA LYS A 145 7.04 -15.05 -5.03
C LYS A 145 6.39 -14.00 -5.94
N TYR A 146 5.77 -14.44 -7.02
CA TYR A 146 4.94 -13.64 -7.91
C TYR A 146 3.68 -14.43 -8.28
N TYR A 147 2.56 -13.76 -8.35
CA TYR A 147 1.25 -14.40 -8.57
C TYR A 147 0.21 -13.36 -8.99
N THR A 148 -1.01 -13.82 -9.23
CA THR A 148 -2.14 -12.93 -9.52
C THR A 148 -3.35 -13.32 -8.70
N LYS A 149 -4.16 -12.33 -8.33
CA LYS A 149 -5.47 -12.50 -7.69
C LYS A 149 -6.51 -11.71 -8.49
N VAL A 150 -7.65 -12.32 -8.74
CA VAL A 150 -8.81 -11.65 -9.34
C VAL A 150 -9.87 -11.48 -8.27
N PHE A 151 -10.39 -10.28 -8.16
CA PHE A 151 -11.55 -9.94 -7.34
C PHE A 151 -12.73 -9.74 -8.26
N ASN A 152 -13.89 -10.29 -7.87
CA ASN A 152 -15.12 -10.22 -8.63
C ASN A 152 -16.25 -9.79 -7.70
N HIS A 153 -16.92 -8.70 -8.01
CA HIS A 153 -18.12 -8.30 -7.32
C HIS A 153 -19.19 -7.88 -8.34
N GLY A 154 -20.32 -8.58 -8.34
CA GLY A 154 -21.34 -8.37 -9.36
C GLY A 154 -20.78 -8.57 -10.77
N ASN A 155 -20.78 -7.50 -11.56
CA ASN A 155 -20.24 -7.47 -12.93
C ASN A 155 -18.86 -6.82 -13.03
N THR A 156 -18.26 -6.39 -11.92
CA THR A 156 -16.96 -5.74 -11.89
C THR A 156 -15.86 -6.76 -11.60
N THR A 157 -14.78 -6.71 -12.39
CA THR A 157 -13.63 -7.59 -12.23
C THR A 157 -12.33 -6.76 -12.19
N ILE A 158 -11.48 -7.03 -11.19
CA ILE A 158 -10.14 -6.44 -11.09
C ILE A 158 -9.11 -7.54 -10.88
N ARG A 159 -8.07 -7.53 -11.71
CA ARG A 159 -6.89 -8.37 -11.55
C ARG A 159 -5.77 -7.58 -10.90
N ILE A 160 -5.25 -8.08 -9.79
CA ILE A 160 -4.01 -7.60 -9.18
C ILE A 160 -2.90 -8.58 -9.55
N VAL A 161 -1.84 -8.09 -10.17
CA VAL A 161 -0.63 -8.84 -10.54
C VAL A 161 0.46 -8.46 -9.56
N PHE A 162 0.91 -9.41 -8.75
CA PHE A 162 1.92 -9.24 -7.73
C PHE A 162 3.29 -9.64 -8.27
N LEU A 163 4.27 -8.73 -8.23
CA LEU A 163 5.63 -8.95 -8.72
C LEU A 163 6.64 -8.99 -7.60
N ASP A 164 7.56 -9.93 -7.67
CA ASP A 164 8.78 -9.96 -6.87
C ASP A 164 9.85 -9.12 -7.56
N THR A 165 9.96 -7.86 -7.17
CA THR A 165 10.80 -6.88 -7.88
C THR A 165 12.25 -6.84 -7.42
N THR A 166 12.58 -7.35 -6.24
CA THR A 166 13.98 -7.37 -5.75
C THR A 166 14.91 -8.14 -6.69
N PRO A 167 14.55 -9.35 -7.20
CA PRO A 167 15.40 -10.06 -8.16
C PRO A 167 15.47 -9.42 -9.56
N LEU A 168 14.62 -8.44 -9.84
CA LEU A 168 14.65 -7.70 -11.10
C LEU A 168 15.71 -6.59 -11.12
N ILE A 169 16.47 -6.40 -10.06
CA ILE A 169 17.46 -5.33 -9.90
C ILE A 169 18.84 -5.96 -9.69
N ASP A 170 19.80 -5.63 -10.59
CA ASP A 170 21.11 -6.28 -10.62
C ASP A 170 21.91 -6.06 -9.34
N SER A 171 21.85 -4.87 -8.73
CA SER A 171 22.59 -4.59 -7.51
C SER A 171 22.17 -5.44 -6.30
N TYR A 172 20.93 -5.93 -6.26
CA TYR A 172 20.50 -6.90 -5.25
C TYR A 172 20.97 -8.32 -5.58
N ARG A 173 20.93 -8.71 -6.84
CA ARG A 173 21.39 -10.03 -7.30
C ARG A 173 22.91 -10.22 -7.12
N GLU A 174 23.66 -9.16 -7.35
CA GLU A 174 25.13 -9.16 -7.24
C GLU A 174 25.63 -9.16 -5.79
N ASN A 175 24.79 -8.73 -4.84
CA ASN A 175 25.13 -8.63 -3.42
C ASN A 175 24.54 -9.80 -2.60
N SER A 176 25.00 -11.02 -2.89
CA SER A 176 24.52 -12.23 -2.20
C SER A 176 24.87 -12.30 -0.71
N ALA A 177 25.84 -11.49 -0.24
CA ALA A 177 26.16 -11.40 1.18
C ALA A 177 25.03 -10.73 2.00
N VAL A 178 24.28 -9.80 1.39
CA VAL A 178 23.18 -9.08 2.02
C VAL A 178 21.82 -9.64 1.55
N TYR A 179 21.73 -10.09 0.31
CA TYR A 179 20.49 -10.55 -0.32
C TYR A 179 20.67 -11.98 -0.86
N PRO A 180 20.82 -12.99 0.02
CA PRO A 180 21.29 -14.34 -0.36
C PRO A 180 20.37 -15.09 -1.33
N ASP A 181 19.10 -14.71 -1.40
CA ASP A 181 18.13 -15.36 -2.26
C ASP A 181 17.85 -14.61 -3.57
N ALA A 182 18.29 -13.36 -3.72
CA ALA A 182 17.95 -12.56 -4.89
C ALA A 182 18.54 -13.15 -6.20
N CYS A 183 19.79 -13.61 -6.19
CA CYS A 183 20.44 -14.24 -7.35
C CYS A 183 19.88 -15.62 -7.69
N LYS A 184 19.20 -16.28 -6.74
CA LYS A 184 18.63 -17.63 -6.92
C LYS A 184 17.28 -17.60 -7.65
N GLN A 185 16.62 -16.43 -7.74
CA GLN A 185 15.34 -16.33 -8.43
C GLN A 185 15.52 -16.33 -9.95
N ASP A 186 14.64 -17.04 -10.64
CA ASP A 186 14.60 -17.02 -12.11
C ASP A 186 13.83 -15.80 -12.59
N MET A 187 14.57 -14.73 -12.85
CA MET A 187 14.01 -13.47 -13.35
C MET A 187 13.32 -13.66 -14.71
N GLN A 188 13.89 -14.47 -15.60
CA GLN A 188 13.34 -14.67 -16.93
C GLN A 188 12.01 -15.43 -16.89
N ALA A 189 11.88 -16.41 -16.00
CA ALA A 189 10.62 -17.12 -15.78
C ALA A 189 9.52 -16.16 -15.29
N GLN A 190 9.84 -15.24 -14.36
CA GLN A 190 8.89 -14.24 -13.89
C GLN A 190 8.46 -13.28 -15.02
N LEU A 191 9.39 -12.78 -15.82
CA LEU A 191 9.09 -11.87 -16.93
C LEU A 191 8.24 -12.56 -18.01
N SER A 192 8.53 -13.82 -18.33
CA SER A 192 7.73 -14.62 -19.28
C SER A 192 6.33 -14.90 -18.73
N TRP A 193 6.21 -15.19 -17.42
CA TRP A 193 4.93 -15.36 -16.75
C TRP A 193 4.11 -14.06 -16.75
N LEU A 194 4.74 -12.90 -16.51
CA LEU A 194 4.08 -11.60 -16.56
C LEU A 194 3.54 -11.32 -17.96
N ASP A 195 4.34 -11.55 -19.01
CA ASP A 195 3.93 -11.38 -20.40
C ASP A 195 2.68 -12.23 -20.72
N GLU A 196 2.70 -13.51 -20.34
CA GLU A 196 1.56 -14.41 -20.58
C GLU A 196 0.33 -14.05 -19.73
N THR A 197 0.55 -13.59 -18.48
CA THR A 197 -0.53 -13.13 -17.59
C THR A 197 -1.26 -11.91 -18.19
N LEU A 198 -0.51 -10.91 -18.66
CA LEU A 198 -1.10 -9.69 -19.22
C LEU A 198 -1.76 -9.96 -20.59
N LYS A 199 -1.18 -10.84 -21.41
CA LYS A 199 -1.77 -11.27 -22.67
C LYS A 199 -3.17 -11.92 -22.50
N ASN A 200 -3.34 -12.68 -21.44
CA ASN A 200 -4.58 -13.43 -21.17
C ASN A 200 -5.55 -12.69 -20.23
N ALA A 201 -5.17 -11.54 -19.67
CA ALA A 201 -6.03 -10.75 -18.79
C ALA A 201 -7.22 -10.18 -19.55
N LYS A 202 -8.43 -10.41 -19.03
CA LYS A 202 -9.72 -9.98 -19.61
C LYS A 202 -10.58 -9.22 -18.62
N GLU A 203 -10.05 -9.00 -17.43
CA GLU A 203 -10.73 -8.29 -16.36
C GLU A 203 -10.97 -6.83 -16.77
N ASP A 204 -11.94 -6.21 -16.11
CA ASP A 204 -12.27 -4.80 -16.36
C ASP A 204 -11.09 -3.90 -16.08
N TRP A 205 -10.32 -4.24 -15.04
CA TRP A 205 -9.16 -3.51 -14.57
C TRP A 205 -7.99 -4.46 -14.29
N VAL A 206 -6.80 -4.04 -14.69
CA VAL A 206 -5.55 -4.71 -14.36
C VAL A 206 -4.63 -3.72 -13.66
N VAL A 207 -4.24 -4.07 -12.45
CA VAL A 207 -3.27 -3.32 -11.63
C VAL A 207 -2.07 -4.23 -11.40
N VAL A 208 -0.88 -3.69 -11.61
CA VAL A 208 0.38 -4.39 -11.31
C VAL A 208 0.98 -3.76 -10.06
N VAL A 209 1.31 -4.58 -9.08
CA VAL A 209 1.96 -4.15 -7.85
C VAL A 209 3.31 -4.84 -7.65
N GLY A 210 4.28 -4.10 -7.13
CA GLY A 210 5.58 -4.63 -6.76
C GLY A 210 6.27 -3.64 -5.83
N HIS A 211 7.34 -4.05 -5.13
CA HIS A 211 7.92 -3.19 -4.11
C HIS A 211 8.68 -1.98 -4.69
N HIS A 212 9.46 -2.18 -5.75
CA HIS A 212 10.34 -1.13 -6.29
C HIS A 212 9.68 -0.28 -7.39
N PRO A 213 9.98 1.04 -7.47
CA PRO A 213 9.41 1.93 -8.46
C PRO A 213 10.04 1.75 -9.85
N ILE A 214 9.23 1.96 -10.89
CA ILE A 214 9.69 2.15 -12.28
C ILE A 214 10.12 3.61 -12.48
N TYR A 215 9.33 4.54 -11.98
CA TYR A 215 9.62 5.97 -11.93
C TYR A 215 9.41 6.50 -10.51
N ALA A 216 10.35 7.28 -10.02
CA ALA A 216 10.22 7.98 -8.74
C ALA A 216 11.28 9.09 -8.60
N GLU A 217 10.94 10.15 -7.90
CA GLU A 217 11.91 11.04 -7.27
C GLU A 217 12.45 10.36 -6.01
N THR A 218 13.76 10.26 -5.91
CA THR A 218 14.42 9.66 -4.76
C THR A 218 15.93 9.90 -4.78
N SER A 219 16.54 9.95 -3.60
CA SER A 219 18.00 9.93 -3.43
C SER A 219 18.63 8.53 -3.57
N LYS A 220 17.80 7.48 -3.73
CA LYS A 220 18.31 6.11 -3.94
C LYS A 220 18.99 5.98 -5.30
N LYS A 221 19.83 4.95 -5.45
CA LYS A 221 20.60 4.72 -6.67
C LYS A 221 19.70 4.63 -7.91
N GLU A 222 20.10 5.32 -8.96
CA GLU A 222 19.33 5.39 -10.20
C GLU A 222 19.23 4.04 -10.93
N ASN A 223 20.25 3.18 -10.80
CA ASN A 223 20.28 1.86 -11.43
C ASN A 223 19.09 0.97 -11.06
N GLU A 224 18.51 1.12 -9.86
CA GLU A 224 17.29 0.38 -9.50
C GLU A 224 16.14 0.69 -10.48
N ARG A 225 15.92 1.98 -10.78
CA ARG A 225 14.87 2.41 -11.71
C ARG A 225 15.19 2.06 -13.16
N ILE A 226 16.46 2.17 -13.56
CA ILE A 226 16.92 1.77 -14.89
C ILE A 226 16.65 0.28 -15.13
N ASP A 227 16.99 -0.59 -14.17
CA ASP A 227 16.72 -2.01 -14.25
C ASP A 227 15.22 -2.33 -14.33
N MET A 228 14.41 -1.68 -13.50
CA MET A 228 12.96 -1.82 -13.52
C MET A 228 12.35 -1.38 -14.84
N GLN A 229 12.77 -0.22 -15.37
CA GLN A 229 12.31 0.29 -16.67
C GLN A 229 12.69 -0.67 -17.80
N LYS A 230 13.97 -1.10 -17.86
CA LYS A 230 14.48 -2.00 -18.89
C LYS A 230 13.72 -3.34 -18.94
N ARG A 231 13.31 -3.86 -17.79
CA ARG A 231 12.71 -5.19 -17.68
C ARG A 231 11.19 -5.19 -17.76
N LEU A 232 10.53 -4.18 -17.18
CA LEU A 232 9.09 -4.19 -17.07
C LEU A 232 8.38 -3.39 -18.19
N LEU A 233 8.88 -2.21 -18.59
CA LEU A 233 8.17 -1.37 -19.55
C LEU A 233 7.86 -2.08 -20.88
N PRO A 234 8.79 -2.87 -21.48
CA PRO A 234 8.49 -3.58 -22.72
C PRO A 234 7.30 -4.54 -22.61
N ILE A 235 7.06 -5.11 -21.42
CA ILE A 235 5.97 -6.04 -21.17
C ILE A 235 4.69 -5.28 -20.81
N LEU A 236 4.79 -4.29 -19.92
CA LEU A 236 3.63 -3.51 -19.45
C LEU A 236 2.94 -2.74 -20.58
N HIS A 237 3.70 -2.22 -21.56
CA HIS A 237 3.17 -1.48 -22.70
C HIS A 237 2.60 -2.37 -23.82
N LYS A 238 2.94 -3.67 -23.83
CA LYS A 238 2.66 -4.56 -24.96
C LYS A 238 1.16 -4.77 -25.22
N TYR A 239 0.36 -4.82 -24.17
CA TYR A 239 -1.07 -5.19 -24.28
C TYR A 239 -2.03 -4.02 -24.00
N ASN A 240 -1.52 -2.89 -23.56
CA ASN A 240 -2.31 -1.67 -23.26
C ASN A 240 -3.48 -1.89 -22.28
N ASN A 241 -3.39 -2.88 -21.41
CA ASN A 241 -4.44 -3.25 -20.45
C ASN A 241 -4.09 -2.95 -18.99
N VAL A 242 -2.84 -2.56 -18.69
CA VAL A 242 -2.44 -2.15 -17.35
C VAL A 242 -2.87 -0.71 -17.10
N ALA A 243 -3.69 -0.52 -16.06
CA ALA A 243 -4.19 0.80 -15.68
C ALA A 243 -3.21 1.55 -14.75
N ILE A 244 -2.67 0.84 -13.76
CA ILE A 244 -1.80 1.39 -12.71
C ILE A 244 -0.66 0.40 -12.43
N TYR A 245 0.56 0.92 -12.29
CA TYR A 245 1.68 0.27 -11.62
C TYR A 245 1.88 0.94 -10.25
N ALA A 246 1.68 0.21 -9.15
CA ALA A 246 1.81 0.76 -7.81
C ALA A 246 2.92 0.04 -7.02
N CYS A 247 3.69 0.81 -6.23
CA CYS A 247 4.83 0.30 -5.48
C CYS A 247 5.02 1.05 -4.15
N GLY A 248 6.01 0.61 -3.34
CA GLY A 248 6.46 1.25 -2.12
C GLY A 248 7.89 1.77 -2.20
N HIS A 249 8.75 1.33 -1.25
CA HIS A 249 10.21 1.48 -1.22
C HIS A 249 10.74 2.89 -0.95
N ILE A 250 10.06 3.95 -1.40
CA ILE A 250 10.58 5.32 -1.35
C ILE A 250 10.12 6.07 -0.10
N HIS A 251 9.02 5.64 0.53
CA HIS A 251 8.44 6.25 1.73
C HIS A 251 7.91 7.67 1.52
N ASN A 252 7.24 7.91 0.42
CA ASN A 252 6.47 9.13 0.16
C ASN A 252 5.44 8.85 -0.92
N PHE A 253 4.43 9.70 -1.04
CA PHE A 253 3.45 9.57 -2.10
C PHE A 253 3.94 10.23 -3.38
N GLN A 254 3.84 9.53 -4.52
CA GLN A 254 4.08 10.09 -5.83
C GLN A 254 3.07 9.52 -6.84
N HIS A 255 2.53 10.36 -7.68
CA HIS A 255 1.79 10.00 -8.89
C HIS A 255 2.50 10.59 -10.09
N ILE A 256 2.95 9.73 -10.98
CA ILE A 256 3.75 10.10 -12.16
C ILE A 256 3.03 9.59 -13.41
N GLN A 257 2.82 10.49 -14.37
CA GLN A 257 2.35 10.17 -15.72
C GLN A 257 3.42 10.51 -16.74
N LYS A 258 3.67 9.59 -17.66
CA LYS A 258 4.59 9.83 -18.76
C LYS A 258 3.82 10.17 -20.03
N LYS A 259 4.31 11.16 -20.78
CA LYS A 259 3.66 11.63 -22.01
C LYS A 259 3.48 10.47 -23.01
N GLY A 260 2.23 10.22 -23.40
CA GLY A 260 1.88 9.16 -24.35
C GLY A 260 1.77 7.78 -23.72
N ASP A 261 1.90 7.65 -22.39
CA ASP A 261 1.70 6.42 -21.64
C ASP A 261 0.28 6.38 -21.04
N ASN A 262 -0.33 5.21 -21.06
CA ASN A 262 -1.66 4.98 -20.46
C ASN A 262 -1.58 4.51 -19.01
N ILE A 263 -0.39 4.14 -18.53
CA ILE A 263 -0.16 3.65 -17.18
C ILE A 263 0.08 4.81 -16.22
N ASP A 264 -0.60 4.83 -15.08
CA ASP A 264 -0.23 5.68 -13.97
C ASP A 264 0.78 4.96 -13.08
N TYR A 265 1.92 5.58 -12.85
CA TYR A 265 2.97 5.07 -11.97
C TYR A 265 2.82 5.71 -10.60
N VAL A 266 2.65 4.86 -9.59
CA VAL A 266 2.32 5.31 -8.25
C VAL A 266 3.33 4.77 -7.26
N VAL A 267 3.93 5.65 -6.48
CA VAL A 267 4.61 5.30 -5.24
C VAL A 267 3.64 5.54 -4.10
N ASN A 268 3.25 4.49 -3.41
CA ASN A 268 2.51 4.57 -2.16
C ASN A 268 3.50 4.86 -1.02
N SER A 269 3.11 5.72 -0.10
CA SER A 269 3.98 6.07 1.02
C SER A 269 4.15 4.92 2.01
N SER A 270 5.11 5.05 2.88
CA SER A 270 5.28 4.14 4.02
C SER A 270 4.13 4.28 5.00
N SER A 271 3.62 3.16 5.49
CA SER A 271 2.66 3.14 6.60
C SER A 271 3.37 3.20 7.97
N SER A 272 4.51 3.91 8.05
CA SER A 272 5.24 4.09 9.31
C SER A 272 6.14 5.34 9.35
N LEU A 273 6.89 5.63 8.28
CA LEU A 273 7.92 6.68 8.28
C LEU A 273 8.09 7.28 6.89
N ALA A 274 7.64 8.51 6.71
CA ALA A 274 7.77 9.23 5.45
C ALA A 274 9.15 9.86 5.23
N ARG A 275 9.43 10.20 3.97
CA ARG A 275 10.64 10.90 3.51
C ARG A 275 10.26 12.10 2.63
N PRO A 276 11.10 13.15 2.61
CA PRO A 276 10.90 14.28 1.72
C PRO A 276 10.85 13.87 0.24
N VAL A 277 10.06 14.60 -0.53
CA VAL A 277 9.92 14.44 -1.98
C VAL A 277 9.75 15.81 -2.64
N LYS A 278 10.17 15.90 -3.90
CA LYS A 278 9.95 17.06 -4.79
C LYS A 278 9.48 16.58 -6.16
N PRO A 279 8.83 17.43 -6.95
CA PRO A 279 8.39 17.06 -8.29
C PRO A 279 9.56 16.74 -9.23
N ILE A 280 9.35 15.78 -10.15
CA ILE A 280 10.18 15.48 -11.31
C ILE A 280 9.33 15.54 -12.57
N ASP A 281 9.94 15.37 -13.76
CA ASP A 281 9.20 15.32 -15.02
C ASP A 281 8.10 14.23 -15.00
N GLY A 282 6.88 14.64 -15.30
CA GLY A 282 5.70 13.79 -15.27
C GLY A 282 5.01 13.68 -13.90
N THR A 283 5.50 14.35 -12.85
CA THR A 283 4.81 14.37 -11.55
C THR A 283 3.47 15.08 -11.66
N VAL A 284 2.40 14.36 -11.38
CA VAL A 284 1.02 14.87 -11.23
C VAL A 284 0.76 15.30 -9.79
N PHE A 285 1.25 14.50 -8.84
CA PHE A 285 1.15 14.76 -7.41
C PHE A 285 2.34 14.16 -6.66
N CYS A 286 2.78 14.81 -5.61
CA CYS A 286 3.70 14.23 -4.63
C CYS A 286 3.48 14.84 -3.25
N SER A 287 3.70 14.01 -2.19
CA SER A 287 3.59 14.43 -0.79
C SER A 287 4.58 13.66 0.08
N SER A 288 5.16 14.37 1.04
CA SER A 288 6.03 13.80 2.09
C SER A 288 5.25 13.26 3.29
N ALA A 289 3.94 13.09 3.17
CA ALA A 289 3.12 12.45 4.20
C ALA A 289 3.35 10.93 4.22
N ASP A 290 3.18 10.32 5.36
CA ASP A 290 3.02 8.88 5.53
C ASP A 290 1.53 8.49 5.53
N GLY A 291 1.26 7.20 5.30
CA GLY A 291 -0.12 6.72 5.19
C GLY A 291 -0.23 5.45 4.33
N PHE A 292 -1.38 5.29 3.70
CA PHE A 292 -1.72 4.13 2.88
C PHE A 292 -2.63 4.55 1.70
N SER A 293 -3.03 3.60 0.86
CA SER A 293 -3.96 3.90 -0.23
C SER A 293 -5.15 2.96 -0.26
N VAL A 294 -6.25 3.44 -0.87
CA VAL A 294 -7.47 2.68 -1.11
C VAL A 294 -7.72 2.58 -2.60
N PHE A 295 -7.77 1.36 -3.13
CA PHE A 295 -8.28 1.08 -4.46
C PHE A 295 -9.80 0.90 -4.40
N THR A 296 -10.49 1.50 -5.34
CA THR A 296 -11.94 1.36 -5.50
C THR A 296 -12.23 1.12 -6.98
N ALA A 297 -12.91 0.05 -7.30
CA ALA A 297 -13.29 -0.26 -8.67
C ALA A 297 -14.80 -0.49 -8.82
N ASP A 298 -15.34 0.02 -9.90
CA ASP A 298 -16.61 -0.39 -10.47
C ASP A 298 -16.44 -0.72 -11.96
N LYS A 299 -17.53 -1.08 -12.66
CA LYS A 299 -17.49 -1.46 -14.06
C LYS A 299 -16.91 -0.39 -14.99
N THR A 300 -16.99 0.87 -14.61
CA THR A 300 -16.71 2.05 -15.44
C THR A 300 -15.48 2.83 -14.99
N GLN A 301 -15.11 2.72 -13.70
CA GLN A 301 -14.05 3.51 -13.09
C GLN A 301 -13.20 2.68 -12.14
N LEU A 302 -11.89 2.88 -12.20
CA LEU A 302 -10.92 2.48 -11.18
C LEU A 302 -10.35 3.74 -10.53
N ARG A 303 -10.37 3.80 -9.21
CA ARG A 303 -9.75 4.86 -8.43
C ARG A 303 -8.68 4.31 -7.51
N MET A 304 -7.64 5.10 -7.24
CA MET A 304 -6.68 4.88 -6.18
C MET A 304 -6.55 6.17 -5.39
N SER A 305 -6.99 6.16 -4.14
CA SER A 305 -6.98 7.32 -3.24
C SER A 305 -5.87 7.18 -2.21
N MET A 306 -5.02 8.21 -2.11
CA MET A 306 -3.92 8.30 -1.14
C MET A 306 -4.46 8.91 0.15
N ILE A 307 -4.27 8.22 1.26
CA ILE A 307 -4.76 8.61 2.60
C ILE A 307 -3.54 8.91 3.47
N ASP A 308 -3.49 10.10 4.04
CA ASP A 308 -2.46 10.45 5.00
C ASP A 308 -2.75 9.85 6.40
N LYS A 309 -1.82 9.96 7.33
CA LYS A 309 -1.93 9.44 8.68
C LYS A 309 -3.05 10.06 9.52
N ASP A 310 -3.58 11.21 9.09
CA ASP A 310 -4.67 11.92 9.75
C ASP A 310 -6.04 11.56 9.13
N GLY A 311 -6.07 10.64 8.16
CA GLY A 311 -7.29 10.15 7.50
C GLY A 311 -7.81 11.03 6.36
N ASN A 312 -7.00 12.01 5.92
CA ASN A 312 -7.39 12.88 4.81
C ASN A 312 -7.12 12.19 3.47
N ILE A 313 -8.04 12.31 2.53
CA ILE A 313 -7.84 11.94 1.13
C ILE A 313 -7.05 13.06 0.47
N ILE A 314 -5.72 12.88 0.34
CA ILE A 314 -4.82 13.93 -0.17
C ILE A 314 -4.67 13.94 -1.69
N HIS A 315 -5.00 12.82 -2.35
CA HIS A 315 -4.98 12.70 -3.81
C HIS A 315 -5.81 11.49 -4.26
N THR A 316 -6.45 11.59 -5.43
CA THR A 316 -7.16 10.48 -6.06
C THR A 316 -6.80 10.39 -7.54
N ILE A 317 -6.34 9.23 -7.95
CA ILE A 317 -6.11 8.84 -9.34
C ILE A 317 -7.39 8.19 -9.85
N SER A 318 -7.82 8.56 -11.06
CA SER A 318 -9.03 8.01 -11.67
C SER A 318 -8.78 7.54 -13.09
N LYS A 319 -9.13 6.30 -13.36
CA LYS A 319 -9.17 5.70 -14.70
C LYS A 319 -10.63 5.43 -15.06
N VAL A 320 -11.02 5.87 -16.22
CA VAL A 320 -12.38 5.64 -16.77
C VAL A 320 -12.25 4.74 -17.99
N LYS A 321 -13.10 3.73 -18.11
CA LYS A 321 -13.19 2.91 -19.34
C LYS A 321 -13.59 3.81 -20.50
N ARG A 322 -12.83 3.70 -21.57
CA ARG A 322 -13.13 4.34 -22.85
C ARG A 322 -14.11 3.52 -23.66
#